data_8238ce053189c7b9bea84ad362f2b5b7
#
_entry.id   8238ce053189c7b9bea84ad362f2b5b7
#
_cell.length_a   1.000
_cell.length_b   1.000
_cell.length_c   1.000
_cell.angle_alpha   90.00
_cell.angle_beta   90.00
_cell.angle_gamma   90.00
#
_symmetry.space_group_name_H-M   'P 1'
#
loop_
_entity.id
_entity.type
_entity.pdbx_description
1 polymer ?
#
loop_
_entity_poly.entity_id
_entity_poly.type
_entity_poly.pdbx_seq_one_letter_code
_entity_poly.pdbx_strand_id
1 'polypeptide(L)'
;YLQEESDLPLVRFTVTGDTVPDKLSPVITNLSLASDTVATGESLAFDIEASDDVSGVGHISFNARTEAEANGPGGPVSYLHGSVHVDHENDSGVFTGEIQVDTWDQTGDWIINHLNISDRADKYKSYSYSPNISETHYVRSYSQYDNDTGQWNYLQEESDLPLVRFTVTG
;
A
#
# COMPACT_ATOMS: atom_id res chain seq x y z
N TYR A 1 43.27 21.91 14.87
CA TYR A 1 42.79 21.35 13.61
C TYR A 1 42.16 22.49 12.83
N LEU A 2 42.87 22.96 11.78
CA LEU A 2 42.32 23.90 10.80
C LEU A 2 41.50 23.05 9.83
N GLN A 3 40.21 23.26 9.77
CA GLN A 3 39.35 22.73 8.73
C GLN A 3 39.64 23.56 7.47
N GLU A 4 40.24 22.94 6.46
CA GLU A 4 40.42 23.57 5.16
C GLU A 4 39.03 23.71 4.54
N GLU A 5 38.65 24.93 4.14
CA GLU A 5 37.47 25.17 3.35
C GLU A 5 37.62 24.49 1.97
N SER A 6 36.62 23.78 1.54
CA SER A 6 36.57 23.17 0.22
C SER A 6 36.59 24.25 -0.86
N ASP A 7 37.50 24.15 -1.83
CA ASP A 7 37.54 25.03 -3.01
C ASP A 7 36.36 24.81 -3.98
N LEU A 8 35.43 23.91 -3.66
CA LEU A 8 34.24 23.68 -4.46
C LEU A 8 33.23 24.81 -4.26
N PRO A 9 32.79 25.49 -5.33
CA PRO A 9 31.80 26.54 -5.23
C PRO A 9 30.46 25.98 -4.76
N LEU A 10 29.81 26.71 -3.86
CA LEU A 10 28.46 26.38 -3.43
C LEU A 10 27.51 26.51 -4.62
N VAL A 11 26.93 25.39 -5.05
CA VAL A 11 25.88 25.38 -6.07
C VAL A 11 24.56 25.70 -5.37
N ARG A 12 23.93 26.79 -5.79
CA ARG A 12 22.60 27.18 -5.32
C ARG A 12 21.64 27.17 -6.50
N PHE A 13 20.45 26.66 -6.26
CA PHE A 13 19.35 26.73 -7.22
C PHE A 13 18.08 27.23 -6.50
N THR A 14 17.22 27.87 -7.27
CA THR A 14 15.92 28.32 -6.77
C THR A 14 14.85 27.47 -7.47
N VAL A 15 14.00 26.84 -6.69
CA VAL A 15 12.80 26.20 -7.22
C VAL A 15 11.75 27.28 -7.34
N THR A 16 11.31 27.56 -8.57
CA THR A 16 10.23 28.52 -8.86
C THR A 16 9.00 27.75 -9.28
N GLY A 17 7.88 28.02 -8.64
CA GLY A 17 6.56 27.44 -8.92
C GLY A 17 5.66 27.63 -7.70
N ASP A 18 4.35 27.75 -7.93
CA ASP A 18 3.37 27.71 -6.86
C ASP A 18 3.19 26.23 -6.45
N THR A 19 4.05 25.75 -5.56
CA THR A 19 3.92 24.42 -4.99
C THR A 19 2.89 24.46 -3.88
N VAL A 20 1.73 23.91 -4.12
CA VAL A 20 0.81 23.54 -3.04
C VAL A 20 1.47 22.39 -2.29
N PRO A 21 1.79 22.55 -0.98
CA PRO A 21 2.37 21.44 -0.23
C PRO A 21 1.38 20.28 -0.18
N ASP A 22 1.83 19.11 -0.63
CA ASP A 22 1.08 17.89 -0.45
C ASP A 22 1.05 17.50 1.03
N LYS A 23 -0.14 17.43 1.61
CA LYS A 23 -0.35 17.12 3.02
C LYS A 23 -1.19 15.89 3.28
N LEU A 24 -1.81 15.36 2.25
CA LEU A 24 -2.70 14.21 2.34
C LEU A 24 -1.97 12.97 1.83
N SER A 25 -2.32 11.84 2.39
CA SER A 25 -1.85 10.55 1.88
C SER A 25 -2.83 10.02 0.83
N PRO A 26 -2.37 9.29 -0.18
CA PRO A 26 -3.22 8.70 -1.21
C PRO A 26 -4.25 7.74 -0.62
N VAL A 27 -5.31 7.44 -1.38
CA VAL A 27 -6.44 6.61 -0.94
C VAL A 27 -6.66 5.48 -1.93
N ILE A 28 -6.84 4.26 -1.41
CA ILE A 28 -7.39 3.13 -2.17
C ILE A 28 -8.91 3.16 -1.98
N THR A 29 -9.65 3.19 -3.09
CA THR A 29 -11.11 3.20 -3.09
C THR A 29 -11.72 1.87 -3.46
N ASN A 30 -10.98 1.04 -4.23
CA ASN A 30 -11.43 -0.29 -4.59
C ASN A 30 -10.25 -1.25 -4.77
N LEU A 31 -10.48 -2.53 -4.46
CA LEU A 31 -9.59 -3.65 -4.75
C LEU A 31 -10.45 -4.82 -5.23
N SER A 32 -10.18 -5.30 -6.42
CA SER A 32 -10.90 -6.43 -7.01
C SER A 32 -9.95 -7.47 -7.59
N LEU A 33 -10.31 -8.73 -7.48
CA LEU A 33 -9.62 -9.85 -8.10
C LEU A 33 -10.35 -10.29 -9.37
N ALA A 34 -9.62 -10.76 -10.37
CA ALA A 34 -10.21 -11.30 -11.59
C ALA A 34 -10.96 -12.62 -11.34
N SER A 35 -10.60 -13.34 -10.27
CA SER A 35 -11.24 -14.59 -9.81
C SER A 35 -11.13 -14.66 -8.30
N ASP A 36 -12.05 -15.38 -7.67
CA ASP A 36 -11.97 -15.77 -6.26
C ASP A 36 -11.15 -17.05 -6.03
N THR A 37 -10.67 -17.69 -7.10
CA THR A 37 -9.85 -18.89 -7.06
C THR A 37 -8.67 -18.80 -8.02
N VAL A 38 -7.56 -19.44 -7.66
CA VAL A 38 -6.34 -19.58 -8.48
C VAL A 38 -5.68 -20.91 -8.17
N ALA A 39 -5.15 -21.61 -9.18
CA ALA A 39 -4.40 -22.84 -8.95
C ALA A 39 -2.92 -22.54 -8.63
N THR A 40 -2.27 -23.47 -7.91
CA THR A 40 -0.82 -23.41 -7.72
C THR A 40 -0.10 -23.47 -9.07
N GLY A 41 0.90 -22.60 -9.25
CA GLY A 41 1.63 -22.40 -10.50
C GLY A 41 0.99 -21.41 -11.46
N GLU A 42 -0.14 -20.79 -11.09
CA GLU A 42 -0.84 -19.77 -11.89
C GLU A 42 -0.73 -18.37 -11.25
N SER A 43 -1.12 -17.35 -12.01
CA SER A 43 -1.21 -15.97 -11.55
C SER A 43 -2.67 -15.55 -11.37
N LEU A 44 -2.95 -14.78 -10.33
CA LEU A 44 -4.24 -14.13 -10.08
C LEU A 44 -4.12 -12.64 -10.37
N ALA A 45 -4.80 -12.18 -11.41
CA ALA A 45 -4.84 -10.76 -11.73
C ALA A 45 -5.72 -9.98 -10.75
N PHE A 46 -5.35 -8.74 -10.50
CA PHE A 46 -6.10 -7.82 -9.63
C PHE A 46 -6.08 -6.39 -10.17
N ASP A 47 -7.08 -5.62 -9.79
CA ASP A 47 -7.20 -4.19 -10.04
C ASP A 47 -7.32 -3.43 -8.72
N ILE A 48 -6.54 -2.36 -8.58
CA ILE A 48 -6.62 -1.41 -7.46
C ILE A 48 -7.00 -0.04 -8.00
N GLU A 49 -8.12 0.49 -7.54
CA GLU A 49 -8.49 1.88 -7.81
C GLU A 49 -7.96 2.77 -6.68
N ALA A 50 -7.15 3.75 -7.05
CA ALA A 50 -6.52 4.64 -6.10
C ALA A 50 -6.44 6.07 -6.63
N SER A 51 -6.38 7.03 -5.73
CA SER A 51 -6.28 8.45 -6.04
C SER A 51 -5.42 9.19 -5.04
N ASP A 52 -4.85 10.28 -5.50
CA ASP A 52 -4.15 11.27 -4.72
C ASP A 52 -4.56 12.66 -5.17
N ASP A 53 -4.39 13.67 -4.31
CA ASP A 53 -4.92 15.03 -4.58
C ASP A 53 -3.89 15.97 -5.22
N VAL A 54 -2.59 15.77 -5.01
CA VAL A 54 -1.54 16.71 -5.43
C VAL A 54 -0.37 16.05 -6.14
N SER A 55 0.32 15.12 -5.51
CA SER A 55 1.57 14.57 -6.03
C SER A 55 1.39 13.33 -6.91
N GLY A 56 0.21 12.72 -6.84
CA GLY A 56 -0.12 11.49 -7.54
C GLY A 56 0.36 10.23 -6.85
N VAL A 57 -0.28 9.11 -7.18
CA VAL A 57 0.08 7.79 -6.63
C VAL A 57 1.49 7.41 -7.07
N GLY A 58 2.34 7.02 -6.12
CA GLY A 58 3.74 6.67 -6.35
C GLY A 58 3.99 5.18 -6.35
N HIS A 59 3.49 4.46 -5.34
CA HIS A 59 3.73 3.03 -5.19
C HIS A 59 2.57 2.35 -4.47
N ILE A 60 2.24 1.13 -4.91
CA ILE A 60 1.28 0.26 -4.24
C ILE A 60 1.92 -1.11 -4.06
N SER A 61 1.83 -1.66 -2.87
CA SER A 61 2.25 -3.03 -2.56
C SER A 61 1.27 -3.68 -1.60
N PHE A 62 1.21 -5.00 -1.62
CA PHE A 62 0.39 -5.75 -0.66
C PHE A 62 1.00 -7.11 -0.34
N ASN A 63 0.53 -7.67 0.78
CA ASN A 63 0.82 -9.02 1.21
C ASN A 63 -0.49 -9.78 1.40
N ALA A 64 -0.52 -11.05 1.00
CA ALA A 64 -1.56 -11.98 1.35
C ALA A 64 -0.97 -13.12 2.19
N ARG A 65 -1.78 -13.69 3.06
CA ARG A 65 -1.46 -14.88 3.86
C ARG A 65 -2.68 -15.77 3.99
N THR A 66 -2.47 -17.02 4.41
CA THR A 66 -3.61 -17.89 4.69
C THR A 66 -4.49 -17.31 5.81
N GLU A 67 -5.79 -17.51 5.73
CA GLU A 67 -6.70 -17.03 6.79
C GLU A 67 -6.39 -17.67 8.15
N ALA A 68 -5.95 -18.92 8.15
CA ALA A 68 -5.55 -19.62 9.37
C ALA A 68 -4.37 -18.90 10.07
N GLU A 69 -3.38 -18.42 9.32
CA GLU A 69 -2.23 -17.70 9.85
C GLU A 69 -2.59 -16.25 10.23
N ALA A 70 -3.49 -15.61 9.48
CA ALA A 70 -3.96 -14.26 9.78
C ALA A 70 -4.73 -14.18 11.11
N ASN A 71 -5.40 -15.27 11.50
CA ASN A 71 -6.21 -15.39 12.72
C ASN A 71 -5.51 -16.14 13.86
N GLY A 72 -4.34 -16.74 13.61
CA GLY A 72 -3.64 -17.61 14.56
C GLY A 72 -2.55 -16.93 15.38
N PRO A 73 -2.13 -17.55 16.50
CA PRO A 73 -0.96 -17.13 17.25
C PRO A 73 0.31 -17.50 16.46
N GLY A 74 1.03 -16.51 15.96
CA GLY A 74 2.24 -16.54 15.19
C GLY A 74 2.99 -17.87 15.03
N GLY A 75 3.06 -18.34 13.78
CA GLY A 75 3.87 -19.47 13.31
C GLY A 75 4.73 -19.03 12.11
N PRO A 76 5.43 -19.95 11.45
CA PRO A 76 6.07 -19.66 10.18
C PRO A 76 5.00 -19.22 9.18
N VAL A 77 5.18 -18.06 8.59
CA VAL A 77 4.14 -17.40 7.82
C VAL A 77 4.46 -17.54 6.35
N SER A 78 3.52 -18.10 5.60
CA SER A 78 3.55 -18.08 4.13
C SER A 78 2.99 -16.74 3.65
N TYR A 79 3.73 -16.06 2.78
CA TYR A 79 3.30 -14.79 2.20
C TYR A 79 3.28 -14.90 0.67
N LEU A 80 2.19 -14.42 0.07
CA LEU A 80 2.17 -14.00 -1.32
C LEU A 80 2.31 -12.49 -1.37
N HIS A 81 3.13 -12.01 -2.28
CA HIS A 81 3.39 -10.59 -2.45
C HIS A 81 2.85 -10.12 -3.79
N GLY A 82 2.27 -8.95 -3.80
CA GLY A 82 1.91 -8.24 -5.01
C GLY A 82 2.42 -6.80 -4.95
N SER A 83 2.78 -6.29 -6.12
CA SER A 83 3.09 -4.88 -6.30
C SER A 83 2.52 -4.40 -7.62
N VAL A 84 2.14 -3.14 -7.65
CA VAL A 84 1.69 -2.48 -8.86
C VAL A 84 2.74 -1.47 -9.25
N HIS A 85 3.18 -1.55 -10.49
CA HIS A 85 3.98 -0.50 -11.09
C HIS A 85 3.05 0.66 -11.43
N VAL A 86 3.30 1.81 -10.83
CA VAL A 86 2.54 3.03 -11.10
C VAL A 86 3.31 3.82 -12.15
N ASP A 87 2.76 3.91 -13.36
CA ASP A 87 3.30 4.78 -14.41
C ASP A 87 3.18 6.23 -13.98
N HIS A 88 4.24 7.00 -14.16
CA HIS A 88 4.30 8.41 -13.78
C HIS A 88 3.34 9.32 -14.56
N GLU A 89 2.64 8.78 -15.54
CA GLU A 89 1.64 9.50 -16.33
C GLU A 89 0.23 9.49 -15.70
N ASN A 90 -0.03 8.55 -14.76
CA ASN A 90 -1.33 8.38 -14.12
C ASN A 90 -1.25 8.71 -12.64
N ASP A 91 -1.73 9.88 -12.27
CA ASP A 91 -1.75 10.35 -10.88
C ASP A 91 -2.86 9.69 -10.05
N SER A 92 -3.90 9.18 -10.72
CA SER A 92 -5.05 8.49 -10.13
C SER A 92 -5.69 7.57 -11.17
N GLY A 93 -6.34 6.52 -10.72
CA GLY A 93 -7.06 5.61 -11.60
C GLY A 93 -7.03 4.16 -11.15
N VAL A 94 -7.16 3.25 -12.12
CA VAL A 94 -7.09 1.81 -11.90
C VAL A 94 -5.69 1.30 -12.25
N PHE A 95 -5.07 0.66 -11.29
CA PHE A 95 -3.74 0.04 -11.41
C PHE A 95 -3.89 -1.47 -11.39
N THR A 96 -3.41 -2.14 -12.43
CA THR A 96 -3.51 -3.60 -12.59
C THR A 96 -2.22 -4.29 -12.19
N GLY A 97 -2.33 -5.49 -11.63
CA GLY A 97 -1.19 -6.31 -11.27
C GLY A 97 -1.55 -7.79 -11.18
N GLU A 98 -0.59 -8.60 -10.76
CA GLU A 98 -0.75 -10.04 -10.61
C GLU A 98 -0.16 -10.53 -9.29
N ILE A 99 -0.83 -11.50 -8.69
CA ILE A 99 -0.31 -12.31 -7.59
C ILE A 99 0.21 -13.59 -8.23
N GLN A 100 1.51 -13.85 -8.13
CA GLN A 100 2.08 -15.12 -8.54
C GLN A 100 1.91 -16.13 -7.42
N VAL A 101 1.26 -17.26 -7.73
CA VAL A 101 1.12 -18.41 -6.82
C VAL A 101 2.06 -19.50 -7.29
N ASP A 102 3.06 -19.84 -6.50
CA ASP A 102 4.02 -20.87 -6.85
C ASP A 102 3.47 -22.29 -6.59
N THR A 103 4.08 -23.31 -7.20
CA THR A 103 3.65 -24.71 -7.07
C THR A 103 3.84 -25.29 -5.66
N TRP A 104 4.63 -24.63 -4.82
CA TRP A 104 4.86 -24.98 -3.41
C TRP A 104 4.06 -24.15 -2.42
N ASP A 105 3.25 -23.18 -2.90
CA ASP A 105 2.41 -22.39 -2.02
C ASP A 105 1.28 -23.20 -1.42
N GLN A 106 0.89 -22.80 -0.23
CA GLN A 106 -0.13 -23.52 0.51
C GLN A 106 -1.50 -23.35 -0.13
N THR A 107 -2.19 -24.48 -0.34
CA THR A 107 -3.60 -24.47 -0.77
C THR A 107 -4.53 -24.09 0.38
N GLY A 108 -5.69 -23.54 0.05
CA GLY A 108 -6.71 -23.12 1.01
C GLY A 108 -7.10 -21.66 0.87
N ASP A 109 -7.74 -21.13 1.89
CA ASP A 109 -8.28 -19.76 1.89
C ASP A 109 -7.21 -18.75 2.31
N TRP A 110 -7.09 -17.71 1.53
CA TRP A 110 -6.14 -16.61 1.68
C TRP A 110 -6.85 -15.27 1.82
N ILE A 111 -6.23 -14.37 2.53
CA ILE A 111 -6.67 -12.98 2.66
C ILE A 111 -5.52 -12.04 2.30
N ILE A 112 -5.81 -10.98 1.53
CA ILE A 112 -4.90 -9.87 1.39
C ILE A 112 -4.91 -9.14 2.74
N ASN A 113 -3.87 -9.34 3.55
CA ASN A 113 -3.87 -8.91 4.94
C ASN A 113 -3.27 -7.53 5.16
N HIS A 114 -2.52 -7.03 4.20
CA HIS A 114 -1.86 -5.73 4.30
C HIS A 114 -1.64 -5.11 2.94
N LEU A 115 -2.07 -3.85 2.77
CA LEU A 115 -1.81 -3.03 1.59
C LEU A 115 -1.12 -1.73 2.02
N ASN A 116 -0.14 -1.31 1.24
CA ASN A 116 0.51 -0.02 1.39
C ASN A 116 0.36 0.77 0.11
N ILE A 117 0.07 2.04 0.27
CA ILE A 117 0.07 3.01 -0.82
C ILE A 117 0.86 4.25 -0.39
N SER A 118 1.72 4.73 -1.26
CA SER A 118 2.41 6.01 -1.09
C SER A 118 2.22 6.89 -2.31
N ASP A 119 2.29 8.19 -2.10
CA ASP A 119 2.37 9.18 -3.15
C ASP A 119 3.84 9.49 -3.52
N ARG A 120 4.02 10.43 -4.44
CA ARG A 120 5.36 10.89 -4.88
C ARG A 120 5.98 11.91 -3.93
N ALA A 121 5.23 12.39 -2.93
CA ALA A 121 5.70 13.25 -1.86
C ALA A 121 6.02 12.49 -0.56
N ASP A 122 6.15 11.16 -0.65
CA ASP A 122 6.47 10.26 0.47
C ASP A 122 5.40 10.24 1.59
N LYS A 123 4.15 10.60 1.27
CA LYS A 123 3.03 10.34 2.18
C LYS A 123 2.54 8.92 1.95
N TYR A 124 2.22 8.23 3.03
CA TYR A 124 1.77 6.85 2.93
C TYR A 124 0.52 6.59 3.76
N LYS A 125 -0.22 5.59 3.33
CA LYS A 125 -1.35 5.01 4.03
C LYS A 125 -1.26 3.49 3.95
N SER A 126 -1.57 2.82 5.03
CA SER A 126 -1.67 1.36 5.06
C SER A 126 -3.10 0.92 5.39
N TYR A 127 -3.46 -0.23 4.84
CA TYR A 127 -4.73 -0.91 5.07
C TYR A 127 -4.40 -2.31 5.57
N SER A 128 -4.87 -2.67 6.74
CA SER A 128 -4.54 -3.94 7.37
C SER A 128 -5.78 -4.69 7.79
N TYR A 129 -5.73 -6.02 7.68
CA TYR A 129 -6.69 -6.88 8.33
C TYR A 129 -6.47 -6.82 9.85
N SER A 130 -7.47 -6.39 10.57
CA SER A 130 -7.46 -6.29 12.04
C SER A 130 -8.81 -6.75 12.61
N PRO A 131 -8.97 -8.05 12.89
CA PRO A 131 -10.25 -8.63 13.27
C PRO A 131 -10.79 -8.08 14.60
N ASN A 132 -9.92 -7.51 15.44
CA ASN A 132 -10.33 -6.84 16.68
C ASN A 132 -11.04 -5.50 16.45
N ILE A 133 -10.90 -4.91 15.26
CA ILE A 133 -11.51 -3.62 14.89
C ILE A 133 -12.61 -3.84 13.86
N SER A 134 -12.35 -4.61 12.81
CA SER A 134 -13.32 -4.98 11.79
C SER A 134 -13.04 -6.37 11.22
N GLU A 135 -14.10 -7.17 11.05
CA GLU A 135 -14.04 -8.50 10.41
C GLU A 135 -14.38 -8.45 8.93
N THR A 136 -14.84 -7.30 8.42
CA THR A 136 -15.39 -7.14 7.07
C THR A 136 -14.65 -6.11 6.23
N HIS A 137 -13.97 -5.16 6.85
CA HIS A 137 -13.26 -4.06 6.17
C HIS A 137 -11.82 -3.96 6.66
N TYR A 138 -10.97 -3.38 5.82
CA TYR A 138 -9.62 -3.03 6.23
C TYR A 138 -9.63 -1.90 7.26
N VAL A 139 -8.67 -1.93 8.15
CA VAL A 139 -8.35 -0.82 9.05
C VAL A 139 -7.26 0.00 8.39
N ARG A 140 -7.55 1.26 8.10
CA ARG A 140 -6.57 2.19 7.53
C ARG A 140 -5.77 2.88 8.63
N SER A 141 -4.48 3.04 8.38
CA SER A 141 -3.54 3.74 9.25
C SER A 141 -2.75 4.75 8.45
N TYR A 142 -2.64 5.97 8.94
CA TYR A 142 -1.96 7.06 8.25
C TYR A 142 -1.51 8.15 9.23
N SER A 143 -0.56 8.98 8.79
CA SER A 143 -0.16 10.19 9.53
C SER A 143 -0.81 11.42 8.91
N GLN A 144 -1.40 12.26 9.75
CA GLN A 144 -2.01 13.52 9.36
C GLN A 144 -1.37 14.68 10.09
N TYR A 145 -1.02 15.72 9.34
CA TYR A 145 -0.50 16.96 9.94
C TYR A 145 -1.64 17.80 10.46
N ASP A 146 -1.53 18.17 11.73
CA ASP A 146 -2.46 19.09 12.40
C ASP A 146 -1.92 20.52 12.28
N ASN A 147 -2.61 21.36 11.53
CA ASN A 147 -2.21 22.75 11.30
C ASN A 147 -2.34 23.64 12.56
N ASP A 148 -3.21 23.27 13.48
CA ASP A 148 -3.48 24.07 14.70
C ASP A 148 -2.38 23.83 15.75
N THR A 149 -1.91 22.60 15.86
CA THR A 149 -0.86 22.21 16.82
C THR A 149 0.54 22.16 16.21
N GLY A 150 0.65 22.12 14.87
CA GLY A 150 1.92 21.96 14.17
C GLY A 150 2.54 20.57 14.32
N GLN A 151 1.75 19.55 14.64
CA GLN A 151 2.21 18.19 14.91
C GLN A 151 1.65 17.17 13.92
N TRP A 152 2.37 16.07 13.76
CA TRP A 152 1.90 14.90 13.05
C TRP A 152 1.17 13.95 14.01
N ASN A 153 -0.08 13.60 13.69
CA ASN A 153 -0.88 12.66 14.43
C ASN A 153 -0.98 11.34 13.65
N TYR A 154 -0.72 10.23 14.32
CA TYR A 154 -0.99 8.90 13.76
C TYR A 154 -2.44 8.54 14.04
N LEU A 155 -3.18 8.19 12.97
CA LEU A 155 -4.59 7.83 13.02
C LEU A 155 -4.79 6.39 12.55
N GLN A 156 -5.77 5.72 13.16
CA GLN A 156 -6.17 4.38 12.79
C GLN A 156 -7.70 4.27 12.88
N GLU A 157 -8.34 3.83 11.81
CA GLU A 157 -9.80 3.74 11.73
C GLU A 157 -10.25 2.67 10.73
N GLU A 158 -11.48 2.16 10.88
CA GLU A 158 -12.09 1.31 9.86
C GLU A 158 -12.25 2.09 8.57
N SER A 159 -11.90 1.47 7.46
CA SER A 159 -12.05 2.04 6.11
C SER A 159 -13.33 1.53 5.44
N ASP A 160 -13.73 2.19 4.35
CA ASP A 160 -14.81 1.70 3.49
C ASP A 160 -14.35 0.58 2.55
N LEU A 161 -13.05 0.21 2.56
CA LEU A 161 -12.50 -0.82 1.70
C LEU A 161 -12.80 -2.22 2.26
N PRO A 162 -13.63 -3.05 1.58
CA PRO A 162 -13.93 -4.40 2.02
C PRO A 162 -12.70 -5.30 1.99
N LEU A 163 -12.66 -6.28 2.89
CA LEU A 163 -11.61 -7.30 2.88
C LEU A 163 -11.71 -8.17 1.63
N VAL A 164 -10.56 -8.45 1.02
CA VAL A 164 -10.46 -9.27 -0.19
C VAL A 164 -9.83 -10.61 0.14
N ARG A 165 -10.52 -11.67 -0.29
CA ARG A 165 -10.17 -13.07 -0.06
C ARG A 165 -10.16 -13.83 -1.37
N PHE A 166 -9.38 -14.91 -1.41
CA PHE A 166 -9.34 -15.86 -2.51
C PHE A 166 -8.91 -17.24 -2.03
N THR A 167 -9.16 -18.28 -2.84
CA THR A 167 -8.78 -19.65 -2.54
C THR A 167 -7.68 -20.12 -3.50
N VAL A 168 -6.59 -20.65 -2.95
CA VAL A 168 -5.55 -21.33 -3.71
C VAL A 168 -5.89 -22.82 -3.78
N THR A 169 -6.03 -23.36 -5.01
CA THR A 169 -6.34 -24.76 -5.29
C THR A 169 -5.11 -25.52 -5.77
N GLY A 170 -5.08 -26.83 -5.51
CA GLY A 170 -3.98 -27.71 -5.95
C GLY A 170 -4.20 -28.31 -7.32
#